data_bb30b510b4b65037484fbca442b90940
#
_entry.id   bb30b510b4b65037484fbca442b90940
#
_cell.length_a   1.000
_cell.length_b   1.000
_cell.length_c   1.000
_cell.angle_alpha   90.00
_cell.angle_beta   90.00
_cell.angle_gamma   90.00
#
_symmetry.space_group_name_H-M   'P 1'
#
loop_
_entity.id
_entity.type
_entity.pdbx_description
1 polymer ?
#
loop_
_entity_poly.entity_id
_entity_poly.type
_entity_poly.pdbx_seq_one_letter_code
_entity_poly.pdbx_strand_id
1 'polypeptide(L)'
;MDEYYRAIRLLPAWLAQPLARLPQNTAEKVHELRLRTGCGICLSIAGQQTTLDELPECPQTLRGRTLDALQMDEILYVLCGGSVHTHQAELAQGYLTTASGCRVGVGGRFVLRGPEDVVLQRLLSLNFRIARPICTELPAELCTLLQGHFIGALLVGEPDSGKTTLLRQIARELAAQKRAVVVIDERGELFPPERQNGDALDCISGLPKGRAVQMALRTLAPQVILLDELGDLTEVTALEQGFFSGVEFVASVHAATLEDALQRPQVRVLQQQGALRFLVLLEGRCAPGRIREIRQLPLL
;
A
#
# COMPACT_ATOMS: atom_id res chain seq x y z
N MET A 1 15.27 11.23 -2.51
CA MET A 1 14.42 12.10 -3.37
C MET A 1 12.99 11.88 -2.92
N ASP A 2 12.25 12.94 -2.56
CA ASP A 2 10.87 12.84 -2.07
C ASP A 2 9.93 12.19 -3.11
N GLU A 3 8.93 11.47 -2.63
CA GLU A 3 7.96 10.74 -3.45
C GLU A 3 7.11 11.66 -4.35
N TYR A 4 6.92 12.93 -3.94
CA TYR A 4 6.31 13.93 -4.79
C TYR A 4 7.06 14.07 -6.11
N TYR A 5 8.39 14.26 -6.05
CA TYR A 5 9.20 14.42 -7.26
C TYR A 5 9.28 13.14 -8.10
N ARG A 6 9.13 11.97 -7.50
CA ARG A 6 8.99 10.71 -8.24
C ARG A 6 7.66 10.65 -8.99
N ALA A 7 6.57 11.01 -8.31
CA ALA A 7 5.23 10.99 -8.91
C ALA A 7 5.11 11.98 -10.08
N ILE A 8 5.58 13.22 -9.94
CA ILE A 8 5.47 14.22 -11.01
C ILE A 8 6.34 13.92 -12.23
N ARG A 9 7.46 13.18 -12.08
CA ARG A 9 8.30 12.75 -13.22
C ARG A 9 7.57 11.82 -14.20
N LEU A 10 6.47 11.21 -13.77
CA LEU A 10 5.64 10.35 -14.60
C LEU A 10 4.69 11.15 -15.50
N LEU A 11 4.61 12.47 -15.31
CA LEU A 11 3.75 13.36 -16.06
C LEU A 11 4.46 13.85 -17.34
N PRO A 12 3.70 14.33 -18.36
CA PRO A 12 4.29 15.01 -19.51
C PRO A 12 5.18 16.18 -19.09
N ALA A 13 6.25 16.43 -19.83
CA ALA A 13 7.29 17.42 -19.48
C ALA A 13 6.73 18.82 -19.20
N TRP A 14 5.70 19.24 -19.95
CA TRP A 14 5.07 20.57 -19.80
C TRP A 14 4.39 20.75 -18.44
N LEU A 15 4.00 19.66 -17.76
CA LEU A 15 3.39 19.65 -16.44
C LEU A 15 4.43 19.31 -15.36
N ALA A 16 5.28 18.30 -15.61
CA ALA A 16 6.30 17.83 -14.68
C ALA A 16 7.34 18.91 -14.33
N GLN A 17 7.89 19.60 -15.34
CA GLN A 17 8.94 20.58 -15.11
C GLN A 17 8.52 21.78 -14.24
N PRO A 18 7.35 22.40 -14.45
CA PRO A 18 6.87 23.45 -13.55
C PRO A 18 6.59 22.92 -12.13
N LEU A 19 5.92 21.78 -11.99
CA LEU A 19 5.62 21.19 -10.69
C LEU A 19 6.88 20.83 -9.91
N ALA A 20 7.97 20.43 -10.59
CA ALA A 20 9.26 20.16 -9.97
C ALA A 20 9.92 21.39 -9.34
N ARG A 21 9.45 22.61 -9.65
CA ARG A 21 9.96 23.86 -9.07
C ARG A 21 9.28 24.26 -7.76
N LEU A 22 8.26 23.51 -7.33
CA LEU A 22 7.68 23.73 -5.99
C LEU A 22 8.76 23.53 -4.92
N PRO A 23 8.84 24.43 -3.92
CA PRO A 23 9.79 24.31 -2.83
C PRO A 23 9.62 22.98 -2.09
N GLN A 24 10.72 22.46 -1.57
CA GLN A 24 10.75 21.18 -0.87
C GLN A 24 9.79 21.14 0.33
N ASN A 25 9.71 22.22 1.09
CA ASN A 25 8.81 22.35 2.25
C ASN A 25 7.32 22.27 1.88
N THR A 26 6.95 22.69 0.65
CA THR A 26 5.59 22.55 0.12
C THR A 26 5.41 21.16 -0.46
N ALA A 27 6.35 20.67 -1.27
CA ALA A 27 6.33 19.38 -1.92
C ALA A 27 6.17 18.23 -0.89
N GLU A 28 6.90 18.27 0.23
CA GLU A 28 6.85 17.28 1.31
C GLU A 28 5.48 17.18 2.00
N LYS A 29 4.66 18.21 1.93
CA LYS A 29 3.32 18.25 2.53
C LYS A 29 2.22 17.81 1.54
N VAL A 30 2.53 17.64 0.26
CA VAL A 30 1.56 17.20 -0.74
C VAL A 30 1.32 15.70 -0.60
N HIS A 31 0.08 15.29 -0.33
CA HIS A 31 -0.34 13.90 -0.22
C HIS A 31 -1.04 13.39 -1.48
N GLU A 32 -1.66 14.30 -2.25
CA GLU A 32 -2.31 13.95 -3.51
C GLU A 32 -2.13 15.07 -4.52
N LEU A 33 -1.99 14.70 -5.79
CA LEU A 33 -2.11 15.57 -6.93
C LEU A 33 -3.38 15.18 -7.69
N ARG A 34 -4.32 16.11 -7.83
CA ARG A 34 -5.59 15.89 -8.51
C ARG A 34 -5.70 16.73 -9.77
N LEU A 35 -5.88 16.04 -10.88
CA LEU A 35 -6.06 16.62 -12.20
C LEU A 35 -7.49 16.33 -12.65
N ARG A 36 -8.20 17.37 -13.15
CA ARG A 36 -9.58 17.24 -13.61
C ARG A 36 -9.81 18.04 -14.86
N THR A 37 -10.58 17.47 -15.80
CA THR A 37 -10.96 18.18 -17.04
C THR A 37 -11.74 19.45 -16.71
N GLY A 38 -11.37 20.56 -17.29
CA GLY A 38 -12.00 21.87 -17.11
C GLY A 38 -11.65 22.57 -15.79
N CYS A 39 -10.76 21.98 -14.96
CA CYS A 39 -10.38 22.53 -13.67
C CYS A 39 -8.89 22.87 -13.62
N GLY A 40 -8.52 23.75 -12.68
CA GLY A 40 -7.14 23.97 -12.28
C GLY A 40 -6.54 22.75 -11.59
N ILE A 41 -5.22 22.75 -11.48
CA ILE A 41 -4.48 21.69 -10.79
C ILE A 41 -4.70 21.84 -9.30
N CYS A 42 -5.09 20.73 -8.64
CA CYS A 42 -5.31 20.68 -7.20
C CYS A 42 -4.26 19.82 -6.50
N LEU A 43 -3.81 20.27 -5.34
CA LEU A 43 -2.95 19.56 -4.43
C LEU A 43 -3.70 19.29 -3.12
N SER A 44 -3.54 18.12 -2.53
CA SER A 44 -3.98 17.86 -1.16
C SER A 44 -2.80 18.09 -0.23
N ILE A 45 -2.89 19.13 0.60
CA ILE A 45 -1.85 19.53 1.56
C ILE A 45 -2.47 19.47 2.96
N ALA A 46 -1.89 18.68 3.86
CA ALA A 46 -2.38 18.48 5.23
C ALA A 46 -3.89 18.12 5.31
N GLY A 47 -4.37 17.32 4.34
CA GLY A 47 -5.78 16.88 4.29
C GLY A 47 -6.76 17.89 3.65
N GLN A 48 -6.29 19.07 3.27
CA GLN A 48 -7.10 20.08 2.58
C GLN A 48 -6.77 20.12 1.10
N GLN A 49 -7.79 20.28 0.25
CA GLN A 49 -7.60 20.48 -1.18
C GLN A 49 -7.34 21.97 -1.43
N THR A 50 -6.20 22.26 -2.03
CA THR A 50 -5.75 23.63 -2.38
C THR A 50 -5.50 23.67 -3.87
N THR A 51 -6.04 24.65 -4.58
CA THR A 51 -5.67 24.86 -5.98
C THR A 51 -4.24 25.37 -6.08
N LEU A 52 -3.54 24.96 -7.13
CA LEU A 52 -2.15 25.38 -7.32
C LEU A 52 -2.02 26.91 -7.36
N ASP A 53 -3.06 27.61 -7.86
CA ASP A 53 -3.12 29.08 -7.95
C ASP A 53 -3.17 29.78 -6.59
N GLU A 54 -3.65 29.11 -5.56
CA GLU A 54 -3.71 29.62 -4.19
C GLU A 54 -2.35 29.59 -3.50
N LEU A 55 -1.40 28.82 -4.05
CA LEU A 55 -0.06 28.76 -3.49
C LEU A 55 0.77 29.97 -3.93
N PRO A 56 1.46 30.64 -3.00
CA PRO A 56 2.40 31.75 -3.35
C PRO A 56 3.45 31.32 -4.37
N GLU A 57 3.90 30.06 -4.28
CA GLU A 57 4.93 29.45 -5.13
C GLU A 57 4.39 28.86 -6.43
N CYS A 58 3.13 29.16 -6.79
CA CYS A 58 2.54 28.66 -8.03
C CYS A 58 3.41 29.04 -9.24
N PRO A 59 3.88 28.04 -10.02
CA PRO A 59 4.67 28.34 -11.23
C PRO A 59 3.85 29.17 -12.22
N GLN A 60 4.44 30.26 -12.72
CA GLN A 60 3.73 31.18 -13.62
C GLN A 60 3.17 30.51 -14.87
N THR A 61 3.84 29.49 -15.38
CA THR A 61 3.42 28.70 -16.55
C THR A 61 2.17 27.86 -16.31
N LEU A 62 1.80 27.60 -15.05
CA LEU A 62 0.62 26.84 -14.67
C LEU A 62 -0.47 27.72 -14.03
N ARG A 63 -0.16 28.98 -13.73
CA ARG A 63 -1.11 29.90 -13.08
C ARG A 63 -2.32 30.18 -13.98
N GLY A 64 -3.52 30.00 -13.39
CA GLY A 64 -4.80 30.14 -14.10
C GLY A 64 -5.06 29.09 -15.19
N ARG A 65 -4.21 28.06 -15.27
CA ARG A 65 -4.35 27.03 -16.28
C ARG A 65 -5.38 25.99 -15.87
N THR A 66 -6.33 25.73 -16.75
CA THR A 66 -7.26 24.60 -16.66
C THR A 66 -6.83 23.50 -17.64
N LEU A 67 -7.11 22.25 -17.29
CA LEU A 67 -6.77 21.10 -18.12
C LEU A 67 -7.92 20.78 -19.06
N ASP A 68 -7.66 20.71 -20.36
CA ASP A 68 -8.62 20.22 -21.33
C ASP A 68 -8.60 18.69 -21.48
N ALA A 69 -9.53 18.14 -22.27
CA ALA A 69 -9.65 16.71 -22.46
C ALA A 69 -8.43 16.11 -23.18
N LEU A 70 -7.84 16.82 -24.13
CA LEU A 70 -6.67 16.34 -24.88
C LEU A 70 -5.44 16.24 -23.98
N GLN A 71 -5.26 17.22 -23.09
CA GLN A 71 -4.18 17.20 -22.09
C GLN A 71 -4.36 16.07 -21.08
N MET A 72 -5.60 15.79 -20.65
CA MET A 72 -5.88 14.67 -19.76
C MET A 72 -5.59 13.33 -20.44
N ASP A 73 -5.97 13.18 -21.72
CA ASP A 73 -5.68 11.96 -22.49
C ASP A 73 -4.17 11.79 -22.75
N GLU A 74 -3.43 12.88 -23.01
CA GLU A 74 -1.96 12.87 -23.09
C GLU A 74 -1.32 12.38 -21.77
N ILE A 75 -1.81 12.91 -20.64
CA ILE A 75 -1.32 12.51 -19.31
C ILE A 75 -1.56 11.00 -19.11
N LEU A 76 -2.77 10.51 -19.38
CA LEU A 76 -3.08 9.09 -19.26
C LEU A 76 -2.19 8.23 -20.17
N TYR A 77 -1.98 8.66 -21.41
CA TYR A 77 -1.14 7.95 -22.38
C TYR A 77 0.32 7.82 -21.89
N VAL A 78 0.87 8.91 -21.36
CA VAL A 78 2.23 8.91 -20.79
C VAL A 78 2.32 8.00 -19.57
N LEU A 79 1.32 8.03 -18.68
CA LEU A 79 1.25 7.17 -17.49
C LEU A 79 1.17 5.68 -17.85
N CYS A 80 0.51 5.35 -18.96
CA CYS A 80 0.43 3.98 -19.49
C CYS A 80 1.67 3.58 -20.30
N GLY A 81 2.76 4.35 -20.25
CA GLY A 81 3.98 4.02 -21.00
C GLY A 81 3.76 3.98 -22.51
N GLY A 82 2.79 4.75 -23.04
CA GLY A 82 2.45 4.81 -24.46
C GLY A 82 1.44 3.74 -24.92
N SER A 83 0.93 2.88 -24.04
CA SER A 83 -0.07 1.86 -24.40
C SER A 83 -1.18 1.74 -23.37
N VAL A 84 -2.31 2.40 -23.64
CA VAL A 84 -3.50 2.34 -22.76
C VAL A 84 -4.12 0.93 -22.74
N HIS A 85 -3.97 0.16 -23.83
CA HIS A 85 -4.54 -1.17 -23.95
C HIS A 85 -3.95 -2.19 -22.97
N THR A 86 -2.68 -2.06 -22.62
CA THR A 86 -2.03 -2.96 -21.65
C THR A 86 -2.55 -2.80 -20.23
N HIS A 87 -3.20 -1.68 -19.94
CA HIS A 87 -3.75 -1.33 -18.63
C HIS A 87 -5.29 -1.40 -18.55
N GLN A 88 -5.96 -1.99 -19.55
CA GLN A 88 -7.43 -2.01 -19.59
C GLN A 88 -8.06 -2.66 -18.35
N ALA A 89 -7.48 -3.73 -17.82
CA ALA A 89 -8.00 -4.41 -16.64
C ALA A 89 -7.94 -3.52 -15.37
N GLU A 90 -6.88 -2.73 -15.20
CA GLU A 90 -6.75 -1.78 -14.11
C GLU A 90 -7.68 -0.58 -14.30
N LEU A 91 -7.73 -0.04 -15.51
CA LEU A 91 -8.60 1.08 -15.85
C LEU A 91 -10.07 0.74 -15.67
N ALA A 92 -10.49 -0.49 -16.00
CA ALA A 92 -11.83 -0.99 -15.74
C ALA A 92 -12.19 -1.00 -14.24
N GLN A 93 -11.18 -1.13 -13.36
CA GLN A 93 -11.33 -1.06 -11.91
C GLN A 93 -11.18 0.38 -11.35
N GLY A 94 -11.00 1.38 -12.21
CA GLY A 94 -10.90 2.80 -11.83
C GLY A 94 -9.54 3.21 -11.29
N TYR A 95 -8.48 2.49 -11.59
CA TYR A 95 -7.11 2.86 -11.22
C TYR A 95 -6.10 2.47 -12.29
N LEU A 96 -4.89 2.97 -12.13
CA LEU A 96 -3.70 2.62 -12.91
C LEU A 96 -2.51 2.51 -11.96
N THR A 97 -1.70 1.47 -12.10
CA THR A 97 -0.41 1.36 -11.42
C THR A 97 0.69 1.74 -12.41
N THR A 98 1.45 2.77 -12.07
CA THR A 98 2.54 3.26 -12.93
C THR A 98 3.76 2.36 -12.80
N ALA A 99 4.70 2.46 -13.74
CA ALA A 99 5.97 1.72 -13.72
C ALA A 99 6.79 1.96 -12.43
N SER A 100 6.58 3.07 -11.72
CA SER A 100 7.22 3.36 -10.42
C SER A 100 6.43 2.85 -9.21
N GLY A 101 5.36 2.05 -9.42
CA GLY A 101 4.50 1.55 -8.35
C GLY A 101 3.57 2.62 -7.75
N CYS A 102 3.43 3.79 -8.37
CA CYS A 102 2.51 4.80 -7.93
C CYS A 102 1.09 4.46 -8.39
N ARG A 103 0.13 4.40 -7.46
CA ARG A 103 -1.27 4.16 -7.80
C ARG A 103 -1.99 5.46 -8.10
N VAL A 104 -2.58 5.54 -9.30
CA VAL A 104 -3.34 6.69 -9.79
C VAL A 104 -4.80 6.28 -9.90
N GLY A 105 -5.68 6.92 -9.14
CA GLY A 105 -7.13 6.76 -9.28
C GLY A 105 -7.61 7.40 -10.57
N VAL A 106 -8.48 6.71 -11.30
CA VAL A 106 -9.03 7.13 -12.59
C VAL A 106 -10.53 7.33 -12.45
N GLY A 107 -10.99 8.53 -12.68
CA GLY A 107 -12.41 8.87 -12.73
C GLY A 107 -12.84 9.29 -14.13
N GLY A 108 -14.00 8.82 -14.57
CA GLY A 108 -14.46 9.09 -15.91
C GLY A 108 -15.82 8.52 -16.23
N ARG A 109 -16.18 8.55 -17.50
CA ARG A 109 -17.35 7.85 -18.00
C ARG A 109 -16.94 6.46 -18.46
N PHE A 110 -17.52 5.45 -17.81
CA PHE A 110 -17.33 4.05 -18.14
C PHE A 110 -18.55 3.53 -18.90
N VAL A 111 -18.35 2.58 -19.78
CA VAL A 111 -19.40 1.86 -20.52
C VAL A 111 -19.18 0.37 -20.37
N LEU A 112 -20.28 -0.37 -20.28
CA LEU A 112 -20.29 -1.82 -20.30
C LEU A 112 -20.44 -2.29 -21.75
N ARG A 113 -19.47 -3.02 -22.29
CA ARG A 113 -19.54 -3.66 -23.60
C ARG A 113 -20.03 -5.11 -23.50
N GLY A 114 -20.09 -5.66 -22.28
CA GLY A 114 -20.53 -7.00 -21.93
C GLY A 114 -20.78 -7.12 -20.44
N PRO A 115 -21.14 -8.32 -19.91
CA PRO A 115 -21.45 -8.51 -18.49
C PRO A 115 -20.31 -8.12 -17.54
N GLU A 116 -19.05 -8.26 -18.00
CA GLU A 116 -17.83 -7.95 -17.20
C GLU A 116 -16.84 -7.03 -17.94
N ASP A 117 -17.17 -6.61 -19.18
CA ASP A 117 -16.28 -5.76 -19.99
C ASP A 117 -16.56 -4.27 -19.74
N VAL A 118 -15.90 -3.73 -18.74
CA VAL A 118 -15.94 -2.30 -18.39
C VAL A 118 -14.85 -1.56 -19.13
N VAL A 119 -15.22 -0.53 -19.90
CA VAL A 119 -14.27 0.28 -20.68
C VAL A 119 -14.38 1.75 -20.32
N LEU A 120 -13.25 2.40 -20.05
CA LEU A 120 -13.17 3.84 -19.88
C LEU A 120 -13.45 4.51 -21.23
N GLN A 121 -14.60 5.18 -21.37
CA GLN A 121 -15.00 5.91 -22.58
C GLN A 121 -14.44 7.33 -22.62
N ARG A 122 -14.42 8.01 -21.46
CA ARG A 122 -13.94 9.37 -21.34
C ARG A 122 -13.29 9.60 -19.99
N LEU A 123 -12.06 10.07 -20.01
CA LEU A 123 -11.33 10.47 -18.80
C LEU A 123 -11.84 11.82 -18.30
N LEU A 124 -12.13 11.94 -17.01
CA LEU A 124 -12.54 13.18 -16.36
C LEU A 124 -11.59 13.59 -15.24
N SER A 125 -10.98 12.64 -14.54
CA SER A 125 -10.09 12.95 -13.43
C SER A 125 -9.02 11.89 -13.21
N LEU A 126 -7.87 12.33 -12.71
CA LEU A 126 -6.77 11.51 -12.22
C LEU A 126 -6.41 11.96 -10.80
N ASN A 127 -6.23 11.00 -9.91
CA ASN A 127 -5.81 11.25 -8.53
C ASN A 127 -4.52 10.49 -8.22
N PHE A 128 -3.40 11.21 -8.18
CA PHE A 128 -2.11 10.66 -7.79
C PHE A 128 -1.99 10.65 -6.28
N ARG A 129 -1.89 9.49 -5.68
CA ARG A 129 -1.56 9.36 -4.25
C ARG A 129 -0.05 9.33 -4.08
N ILE A 130 0.47 10.29 -3.33
CA ILE A 130 1.89 10.41 -3.01
C ILE A 130 2.12 9.67 -1.69
N ALA A 131 2.32 8.36 -1.80
CA ALA A 131 2.59 7.51 -0.64
C ALA A 131 4.07 7.64 -0.26
N ARG A 132 4.36 8.37 0.80
CA ARG A 132 5.70 8.42 1.38
C ARG A 132 5.92 7.22 2.27
N PRO A 133 7.06 6.54 2.17
CA PRO A 133 7.44 5.58 3.18
C PRO A 133 7.66 6.36 4.49
N ILE A 134 6.80 6.15 5.45
CA ILE A 134 7.02 6.64 6.80
C ILE A 134 8.10 5.72 7.39
N CYS A 135 9.35 6.17 7.41
CA CYS A 135 10.41 5.55 8.21
C CYS A 135 10.16 5.95 9.67
N THR A 136 9.39 5.17 10.37
CA THR A 136 9.32 5.24 11.83
C THR A 136 10.17 4.10 12.37
N GLU A 137 10.92 4.33 13.43
CA GLU A 137 11.57 3.23 14.15
C GLU A 137 10.49 2.29 14.67
N LEU A 138 10.77 0.98 14.68
CA LEU A 138 9.83 0.04 15.28
C LEU A 138 9.69 0.36 16.77
N PRO A 139 8.45 0.38 17.30
CA PRO A 139 8.24 0.50 18.74
C PRO A 139 9.03 -0.56 19.50
N ALA A 140 9.67 -0.16 20.64
CA ALA A 140 10.54 -1.03 21.41
C ALA A 140 9.85 -2.33 21.86
N GLU A 141 8.55 -2.27 22.11
CA GLU A 141 7.71 -3.41 22.47
C GLU A 141 7.67 -4.45 21.34
N LEU A 142 7.55 -4.00 20.08
CA LEU A 142 7.60 -4.89 18.92
C LEU A 142 9.00 -5.44 18.69
N CYS A 143 10.05 -4.63 18.84
CA CYS A 143 11.42 -5.12 18.74
C CYS A 143 11.67 -6.26 19.73
N THR A 144 11.21 -6.12 20.97
CA THR A 144 11.34 -7.16 22.01
C THR A 144 10.57 -8.42 21.65
N LEU A 145 9.34 -8.27 21.13
CA LEU A 145 8.50 -9.39 20.70
C LEU A 145 9.15 -10.19 19.56
N LEU A 146 9.78 -9.50 18.62
CA LEU A 146 10.36 -10.09 17.41
C LEU A 146 11.76 -10.71 17.63
N GLN A 147 12.43 -10.43 18.76
CA GLN A 147 13.75 -11.01 19.07
C GLN A 147 13.70 -12.51 19.37
N GLY A 148 12.55 -13.03 19.77
CA GLY A 148 12.34 -14.42 20.10
C GLY A 148 11.55 -15.18 19.03
N HIS A 149 11.18 -16.42 19.40
CA HIS A 149 10.21 -17.19 18.63
C HIS A 149 8.80 -16.74 19.00
N PHE A 150 8.11 -16.04 18.08
CA PHE A 150 6.82 -15.40 18.38
C PHE A 150 5.60 -16.17 17.83
N ILE A 151 5.81 -17.26 17.08
CA ILE A 151 4.77 -18.10 16.47
C ILE A 151 3.96 -17.34 15.44
N GLY A 152 3.01 -16.52 15.87
CA GLY A 152 2.17 -15.67 15.02
C GLY A 152 1.79 -14.39 15.72
N ALA A 153 1.85 -13.28 14.97
CA ALA A 153 1.47 -11.94 15.43
C ALA A 153 0.48 -11.29 14.44
N LEU A 154 -0.54 -10.64 14.97
CA LEU A 154 -1.56 -9.97 14.19
C LEU A 154 -1.63 -8.49 14.55
N LEU A 155 -1.36 -7.60 13.57
CA LEU A 155 -1.56 -6.16 13.70
C LEU A 155 -3.04 -5.84 13.51
N VAL A 156 -3.65 -5.27 14.54
CA VAL A 156 -5.08 -4.93 14.57
C VAL A 156 -5.24 -3.42 14.50
N GLY A 157 -6.10 -2.92 13.63
CA GLY A 157 -6.39 -1.49 13.56
C GLY A 157 -7.32 -1.13 12.40
N GLU A 158 -7.92 0.04 12.50
CA GLU A 158 -8.75 0.62 11.45
C GLU A 158 -7.94 0.93 10.17
N PRO A 159 -8.59 1.24 9.04
CA PRO A 159 -7.91 1.81 7.88
C PRO A 159 -7.09 3.04 8.28
N ASP A 160 -5.92 3.21 7.64
CA ASP A 160 -4.99 4.33 7.87
C ASP A 160 -4.34 4.38 9.28
N SER A 161 -4.45 3.31 10.08
CA SER A 161 -3.81 3.20 11.40
C SER A 161 -2.30 2.89 11.34
N GLY A 162 -1.73 2.71 10.15
CA GLY A 162 -0.29 2.47 9.97
C GLY A 162 0.13 0.99 9.92
N LYS A 163 -0.82 0.03 9.83
CA LYS A 163 -0.52 -1.42 9.75
C LYS A 163 0.49 -1.77 8.67
N THR A 164 0.23 -1.34 7.42
CA THR A 164 1.09 -1.60 6.26
C THR A 164 2.49 -1.03 6.45
N THR A 165 2.60 0.14 7.09
CA THR A 165 3.89 0.75 7.43
C THR A 165 4.66 -0.08 8.45
N LEU A 166 4.00 -0.53 9.52
CA LEU A 166 4.62 -1.39 10.52
C LEU A 166 5.00 -2.75 9.95
N LEU A 167 4.17 -3.36 9.11
CA LEU A 167 4.52 -4.62 8.44
C LEU A 167 5.81 -4.52 7.63
N ARG A 168 5.98 -3.43 6.86
CA ARG A 168 7.24 -3.21 6.12
C ARG A 168 8.44 -3.11 7.05
N GLN A 169 8.30 -2.44 8.18
CA GLN A 169 9.38 -2.29 9.14
C GLN A 169 9.69 -3.59 9.87
N ILE A 170 8.66 -4.34 10.26
CA ILE A 170 8.82 -5.67 10.84
C ILE A 170 9.58 -6.58 9.85
N ALA A 171 9.22 -6.56 8.57
CA ALA A 171 9.91 -7.35 7.55
C ALA A 171 11.41 -7.00 7.46
N ARG A 172 11.73 -5.71 7.44
CA ARG A 172 13.12 -5.23 7.40
C ARG A 172 13.90 -5.57 8.67
N GLU A 173 13.28 -5.40 9.83
CA GLU A 173 13.89 -5.73 11.11
C GLU A 173 14.21 -7.23 11.19
N LEU A 174 13.27 -8.09 10.82
CA LEU A 174 13.48 -9.54 10.80
C LEU A 174 14.56 -9.94 9.79
N ALA A 175 14.59 -9.30 8.61
CA ALA A 175 15.63 -9.51 7.62
C ALA A 175 17.02 -9.04 8.13
N ALA A 176 17.07 -7.89 8.84
CA ALA A 176 18.30 -7.41 9.48
C ALA A 176 18.81 -8.37 10.56
N GLN A 177 17.91 -9.09 11.23
CA GLN A 177 18.24 -10.18 12.16
C GLN A 177 18.68 -11.49 11.43
N LYS A 178 18.86 -11.43 10.09
CA LYS A 178 19.27 -12.56 9.24
C LYS A 178 18.27 -13.71 9.19
N ARG A 179 17.00 -13.42 9.40
CA ARG A 179 15.93 -14.41 9.23
C ARG A 179 15.52 -14.50 7.75
N ALA A 180 15.17 -15.69 7.30
CA ALA A 180 14.60 -15.90 5.96
C ALA A 180 13.14 -15.40 5.97
N VAL A 181 12.94 -14.19 5.45
CA VAL A 181 11.66 -13.48 5.44
C VAL A 181 11.04 -13.55 4.05
N VAL A 182 9.79 -14.00 3.96
CA VAL A 182 9.00 -13.93 2.73
C VAL A 182 7.79 -13.04 2.94
N VAL A 183 7.62 -12.04 2.08
CA VAL A 183 6.45 -11.16 2.08
C VAL A 183 5.49 -11.59 0.99
N ILE A 184 4.24 -11.80 1.37
CA ILE A 184 3.13 -12.07 0.46
C ILE A 184 2.37 -10.77 0.23
N ASP A 185 2.53 -10.19 -0.94
CA ASP A 185 2.05 -8.85 -1.29
C ASP A 185 1.18 -8.92 -2.55
N GLU A 186 -0.04 -9.44 -2.41
CA GLU A 186 -0.96 -9.69 -3.54
C GLU A 186 -1.14 -8.46 -4.44
N ARG A 187 -1.16 -7.26 -3.85
CA ARG A 187 -1.42 -5.99 -4.55
C ARG A 187 -0.17 -5.19 -4.89
N GLY A 188 1.03 -5.63 -4.49
CA GLY A 188 2.27 -4.88 -4.68
C GLY A 188 2.32 -3.59 -3.84
N GLU A 189 1.61 -3.55 -2.71
CA GLU A 189 1.52 -2.36 -1.86
C GLU A 189 2.57 -2.35 -0.75
N LEU A 190 3.02 -3.53 -0.28
CA LEU A 190 4.05 -3.65 0.77
C LEU A 190 5.45 -3.37 0.22
N PHE A 191 5.85 -4.15 -0.76
CA PHE A 191 7.18 -4.09 -1.38
C PHE A 191 7.08 -4.06 -2.90
N PRO A 192 6.68 -2.91 -3.49
CA PRO A 192 6.66 -2.76 -4.93
C PRO A 192 8.03 -3.11 -5.53
N PRO A 193 8.09 -3.86 -6.66
CA PRO A 193 9.36 -4.30 -7.27
C PRO A 193 10.37 -3.17 -7.48
N GLU A 194 9.87 -1.98 -7.83
CA GLU A 194 10.68 -0.79 -8.09
C GLU A 194 11.31 -0.18 -6.82
N ARG A 195 10.85 -0.60 -5.64
CA ARG A 195 11.31 -0.13 -4.33
C ARG A 195 12.09 -1.18 -3.55
N GLN A 196 12.31 -2.35 -4.11
CA GLN A 196 13.15 -3.39 -3.52
C GLN A 196 14.63 -3.02 -3.70
N ASN A 197 15.10 -2.03 -2.95
CA ASN A 197 16.48 -1.59 -2.98
C ASN A 197 17.29 -2.24 -1.85
N GLY A 198 17.70 -3.49 -2.05
CA GLY A 198 18.67 -4.15 -1.16
C GLY A 198 18.11 -4.68 0.16
N ASP A 199 16.80 -4.74 0.33
CA ASP A 199 16.18 -5.43 1.46
C ASP A 199 16.45 -6.95 1.30
N ALA A 200 17.07 -7.58 2.30
CA ALA A 200 17.41 -9.02 2.29
C ALA A 200 16.18 -9.87 2.61
N LEU A 201 15.13 -9.76 1.80
CA LEU A 201 13.88 -10.51 1.92
C LEU A 201 13.35 -10.92 0.54
N ASP A 202 12.55 -11.97 0.50
CA ASP A 202 11.86 -12.43 -0.69
C ASP A 202 10.43 -11.87 -0.73
N CYS A 203 9.91 -11.56 -1.92
CA CYS A 203 8.55 -11.08 -2.10
C CYS A 203 7.83 -11.87 -3.19
N ILE A 204 6.60 -12.31 -2.92
CA ILE A 204 5.69 -12.88 -3.92
C ILE A 204 4.51 -11.93 -4.09
N SER A 205 4.33 -11.40 -5.30
CA SER A 205 3.24 -10.47 -5.63
C SER A 205 2.40 -10.97 -6.81
N GLY A 206 1.18 -10.40 -6.95
CA GLY A 206 0.30 -10.69 -8.09
C GLY A 206 -0.38 -12.06 -8.04
N LEU A 207 -0.30 -12.80 -6.95
CA LEU A 207 -0.98 -14.08 -6.73
C LEU A 207 -1.93 -14.00 -5.53
N PRO A 208 -3.05 -14.76 -5.54
CA PRO A 208 -3.87 -14.93 -4.34
C PRO A 208 -3.03 -15.41 -3.16
N LYS A 209 -3.19 -14.81 -1.99
CA LYS A 209 -2.32 -15.00 -0.82
C LYS A 209 -2.16 -16.46 -0.40
N GLY A 210 -3.27 -17.22 -0.31
CA GLY A 210 -3.19 -18.64 0.06
C GLY A 210 -2.29 -19.45 -0.88
N ARG A 211 -2.34 -19.17 -2.20
CA ARG A 211 -1.47 -19.81 -3.20
C ARG A 211 -0.01 -19.35 -3.06
N ALA A 212 0.18 -18.06 -2.81
CA ALA A 212 1.51 -17.48 -2.62
C ALA A 212 2.20 -18.04 -1.37
N VAL A 213 1.46 -18.19 -0.24
CA VAL A 213 1.96 -18.85 0.97
C VAL A 213 2.40 -20.28 0.70
N GLN A 214 1.58 -21.09 0.02
CA GLN A 214 1.94 -22.46 -0.34
C GLN A 214 3.18 -22.52 -1.24
N MET A 215 3.30 -21.59 -2.18
CA MET A 215 4.49 -21.45 -3.04
C MET A 215 5.73 -21.13 -2.19
N ALA A 216 5.64 -20.14 -1.31
CA ALA A 216 6.73 -19.75 -0.41
C ALA A 216 7.23 -20.93 0.43
N LEU A 217 6.32 -21.67 1.06
CA LEU A 217 6.65 -22.84 1.87
C LEU A 217 7.37 -23.94 1.10
N ARG A 218 7.03 -24.12 -0.19
CA ARG A 218 7.62 -25.17 -1.02
C ARG A 218 8.96 -24.78 -1.63
N THR A 219 9.22 -23.50 -1.88
CA THR A 219 10.33 -23.06 -2.74
C THR A 219 11.32 -22.13 -2.07
N LEU A 220 10.93 -21.37 -1.05
CA LEU A 220 11.76 -20.32 -0.43
C LEU A 220 12.20 -20.66 1.00
N ALA A 221 11.73 -21.76 1.58
CA ALA A 221 12.08 -22.20 2.94
C ALA A 221 12.03 -21.05 3.97
N PRO A 222 10.90 -20.31 4.11
CA PRO A 222 10.81 -19.16 4.99
C PRO A 222 10.92 -19.56 6.45
N GLN A 223 11.52 -18.69 7.27
CA GLN A 223 11.40 -18.74 8.73
C GLN A 223 10.21 -17.87 9.18
N VAL A 224 9.92 -16.79 8.45
CA VAL A 224 8.79 -15.91 8.72
C VAL A 224 8.09 -15.53 7.43
N ILE A 225 6.75 -15.59 7.44
CA ILE A 225 5.90 -15.10 6.36
C ILE A 225 5.14 -13.85 6.83
N LEU A 226 5.18 -12.79 6.05
CA LEU A 226 4.38 -11.59 6.29
C LEU A 226 3.28 -11.47 5.25
N LEU A 227 2.06 -11.10 5.70
CA LEU A 227 0.91 -10.82 4.83
C LEU A 227 0.32 -9.46 5.17
N ASP A 228 -0.10 -8.68 4.15
CA ASP A 228 -0.70 -7.37 4.43
C ASP A 228 -2.01 -7.52 5.20
N GLU A 229 -2.99 -8.17 4.65
CA GLU A 229 -4.29 -8.36 5.29
C GLU A 229 -4.70 -9.83 5.28
N LEU A 230 -5.13 -10.32 6.45
CA LEU A 230 -5.71 -11.65 6.57
C LEU A 230 -7.18 -11.59 6.11
N GLY A 231 -7.45 -12.10 4.91
CA GLY A 231 -8.76 -11.97 4.24
C GLY A 231 -9.68 -13.15 4.50
N ASP A 232 -9.32 -14.34 4.06
CA ASP A 232 -10.22 -15.48 4.02
C ASP A 232 -9.67 -16.75 4.68
N LEU A 233 -10.51 -17.81 4.74
CA LEU A 233 -10.15 -19.09 5.34
C LEU A 233 -9.13 -19.89 4.52
N THR A 234 -8.98 -19.63 3.23
CA THR A 234 -7.99 -20.32 2.38
C THR A 234 -6.58 -19.87 2.74
N GLU A 235 -6.42 -18.59 3.08
CA GLU A 235 -5.17 -18.03 3.60
C GLU A 235 -4.80 -18.65 4.94
N VAL A 236 -5.78 -18.80 5.84
CA VAL A 236 -5.60 -19.43 7.15
C VAL A 236 -5.11 -20.85 7.01
N THR A 237 -5.74 -21.66 6.14
CA THR A 237 -5.33 -23.06 5.91
C THR A 237 -3.88 -23.16 5.41
N ALA A 238 -3.46 -22.22 4.56
CA ALA A 238 -2.08 -22.18 4.09
C ALA A 238 -1.10 -21.78 5.21
N LEU A 239 -1.48 -20.83 6.07
CA LEU A 239 -0.68 -20.44 7.25
C LEU A 239 -0.57 -21.56 8.29
N GLU A 240 -1.65 -22.33 8.50
CA GLU A 240 -1.62 -23.51 9.36
C GLU A 240 -0.55 -24.52 8.91
N GLN A 241 -0.46 -24.80 7.63
CA GLN A 241 0.58 -25.69 7.07
C GLN A 241 1.99 -25.16 7.37
N GLY A 242 2.18 -23.83 7.27
CA GLY A 242 3.42 -23.16 7.64
C GLY A 242 3.72 -23.30 9.13
N PHE A 243 2.75 -23.03 9.98
CA PHE A 243 2.87 -23.16 11.43
C PHE A 243 3.31 -24.56 11.86
N PHE A 244 2.64 -25.60 11.37
CA PHE A 244 3.02 -27.00 11.67
C PHE A 244 4.42 -27.37 11.14
N SER A 245 4.96 -26.57 10.21
CA SER A 245 6.33 -26.69 9.73
C SER A 245 7.34 -25.80 10.48
N GLY A 246 6.92 -25.12 11.54
CA GLY A 246 7.76 -24.25 12.36
C GLY A 246 7.96 -22.85 11.77
N VAL A 247 7.16 -22.44 10.77
CA VAL A 247 7.21 -21.12 10.16
C VAL A 247 6.35 -20.15 10.95
N GLU A 248 6.90 -19.01 11.33
CA GLU A 248 6.19 -17.93 12.01
C GLU A 248 5.49 -17.01 11.01
N PHE A 249 4.48 -16.28 11.46
CA PHE A 249 3.86 -15.28 10.58
C PHE A 249 3.54 -13.96 11.28
N VAL A 250 3.50 -12.90 10.47
CA VAL A 250 2.94 -11.60 10.86
C VAL A 250 1.93 -11.18 9.80
N ALA A 251 0.71 -10.87 10.24
CA ALA A 251 -0.35 -10.42 9.35
C ALA A 251 -1.03 -9.18 9.92
N SER A 252 -1.89 -8.53 9.13
CA SER A 252 -2.77 -7.49 9.64
C SER A 252 -4.25 -7.86 9.50
N VAL A 253 -5.09 -7.19 10.27
CA VAL A 253 -6.55 -7.30 10.17
C VAL A 253 -7.19 -5.95 10.47
N HIS A 254 -8.28 -5.66 9.76
CA HIS A 254 -9.09 -4.49 10.04
C HIS A 254 -10.07 -4.78 11.19
N ALA A 255 -9.84 -4.17 12.35
CA ALA A 255 -10.78 -4.15 13.47
C ALA A 255 -10.53 -2.92 14.34
N ALA A 256 -11.54 -2.44 15.04
CA ALA A 256 -11.43 -1.31 15.96
C ALA A 256 -10.92 -1.73 17.35
N THR A 257 -11.17 -2.97 17.74
CA THR A 257 -10.78 -3.55 19.03
C THR A 257 -10.17 -4.94 18.87
N LEU A 258 -9.48 -5.42 19.90
CA LEU A 258 -8.97 -6.79 19.93
C LEU A 258 -10.10 -7.83 19.99
N GLU A 259 -11.18 -7.49 20.67
CA GLU A 259 -12.38 -8.30 20.78
C GLU A 259 -13.02 -8.51 19.41
N ASP A 260 -13.18 -7.44 18.61
CA ASP A 260 -13.70 -7.51 17.25
C ASP A 260 -12.80 -8.37 16.35
N ALA A 261 -11.48 -8.22 16.50
CA ALA A 261 -10.52 -9.05 15.76
C ALA A 261 -10.69 -10.53 16.10
N LEU A 262 -10.82 -10.87 17.38
CA LEU A 262 -11.03 -12.24 17.87
C LEU A 262 -12.39 -12.84 17.46
N GLN A 263 -13.38 -12.03 17.12
CA GLN A 263 -14.66 -12.52 16.59
C GLN A 263 -14.58 -12.94 15.11
N ARG A 264 -13.55 -12.53 14.38
CA ARG A 264 -13.41 -12.90 12.97
C ARG A 264 -13.13 -14.38 12.82
N PRO A 265 -13.83 -15.10 11.91
CA PRO A 265 -13.66 -16.55 11.74
C PRO A 265 -12.21 -16.96 11.48
N GLN A 266 -11.49 -16.23 10.62
CA GLN A 266 -10.10 -16.52 10.29
C GLN A 266 -9.16 -16.35 11.48
N VAL A 267 -9.40 -15.37 12.35
CA VAL A 267 -8.59 -15.15 13.57
C VAL A 267 -8.86 -16.22 14.62
N ARG A 268 -10.14 -16.61 14.76
CA ARG A 268 -10.52 -17.71 15.68
C ARG A 268 -9.86 -19.04 15.32
N VAL A 269 -9.82 -19.36 14.03
CA VAL A 269 -9.17 -20.60 13.57
C VAL A 269 -7.70 -20.59 13.94
N LEU A 270 -6.95 -19.51 13.62
CA LEU A 270 -5.53 -19.39 13.99
C LEU A 270 -5.30 -19.46 15.51
N GLN A 271 -6.20 -18.86 16.31
CA GLN A 271 -6.13 -18.94 17.75
C GLN A 271 -6.36 -20.38 18.25
N GLN A 272 -7.39 -21.06 17.75
CA GLN A 272 -7.73 -22.44 18.14
C GLN A 272 -6.63 -23.44 17.78
N GLN A 273 -5.90 -23.18 16.72
CA GLN A 273 -4.76 -23.99 16.27
C GLN A 273 -3.46 -23.68 17.03
N GLY A 274 -3.47 -22.68 17.94
CA GLY A 274 -2.26 -22.23 18.63
C GLY A 274 -1.27 -21.49 17.72
N ALA A 275 -1.67 -21.17 16.49
CA ALA A 275 -0.83 -20.48 15.52
C ALA A 275 -0.73 -18.97 15.76
N LEU A 276 -1.65 -18.38 16.54
CA LEU A 276 -1.67 -16.96 16.86
C LEU A 276 -1.31 -16.74 18.34
N ARG A 277 -0.21 -16.02 18.57
CA ARG A 277 0.32 -15.77 19.91
C ARG A 277 0.15 -14.32 20.36
N PHE A 278 0.27 -13.36 19.46
CA PHE A 278 0.24 -11.95 19.79
C PHE A 278 -0.78 -11.19 18.96
N LEU A 279 -1.53 -10.30 19.64
CA LEU A 279 -2.38 -9.28 19.01
C LEU A 279 -1.80 -7.92 19.36
N VAL A 280 -1.59 -7.07 18.36
CA VAL A 280 -1.04 -5.73 18.49
C VAL A 280 -2.07 -4.73 18.00
N LEU A 281 -2.74 -4.04 18.90
CA LEU A 281 -3.73 -2.99 18.58
C LEU A 281 -3.04 -1.65 18.38
N LEU A 282 -3.37 -0.99 17.27
CA LEU A 282 -2.89 0.35 16.95
C LEU A 282 -3.88 1.42 17.40
N GLU A 283 -3.37 2.64 17.71
CA GLU A 283 -4.21 3.76 18.17
C GLU A 283 -5.16 4.33 17.11
N GLY A 284 -4.96 4.01 15.82
CA GLY A 284 -5.80 4.48 14.72
C GLY A 284 -5.23 5.68 13.96
N ARG A 285 -6.10 6.42 13.25
CA ARG A 285 -5.71 7.47 12.29
C ARG A 285 -5.01 8.67 12.90
N CYS A 286 -5.32 8.98 14.17
CA CYS A 286 -4.77 10.15 14.84
C CYS A 286 -3.29 9.97 15.22
N ALA A 287 -2.84 8.73 15.36
CA ALA A 287 -1.46 8.38 15.70
C ALA A 287 -1.03 7.09 14.95
N PRO A 288 -0.86 7.17 13.60
CA PRO A 288 -0.56 6.01 12.79
C PRO A 288 0.75 5.32 13.21
N GLY A 289 0.71 4.00 13.34
CA GLY A 289 1.87 3.20 13.74
C GLY A 289 2.14 3.15 15.23
N ARG A 290 1.39 3.91 16.05
CA ARG A 290 1.51 3.85 17.51
C ARG A 290 0.72 2.67 18.07
N ILE A 291 1.36 1.91 18.95
CA ILE A 291 0.75 0.77 19.63
C ILE A 291 -0.08 1.27 20.79
N ARG A 292 -1.31 0.81 20.87
CA ARG A 292 -2.22 1.04 22.00
C ARG A 292 -2.13 -0.09 23.02
N GLU A 293 -2.08 -1.35 22.55
CA GLU A 293 -2.07 -2.53 23.40
C GLU A 293 -1.37 -3.69 22.68
N ILE A 294 -0.60 -4.48 23.44
CA ILE A 294 -0.13 -5.79 22.99
C ILE A 294 -0.74 -6.83 23.92
N ARG A 295 -1.49 -7.78 23.35
CA ARG A 295 -2.08 -8.89 24.09
C ARG A 295 -1.44 -10.20 23.68
N GLN A 296 -0.90 -10.89 24.66
CA GLN A 296 -0.41 -12.26 24.49
C GLN A 296 -1.55 -13.25 24.73
N LEU A 297 -1.78 -14.14 23.77
CA LEU A 297 -2.77 -15.20 23.89
C LEU A 297 -2.17 -16.42 24.58
N PRO A 298 -2.96 -17.21 25.34
CA PRO A 298 -2.50 -18.46 25.92
C PRO A 298 -2.08 -19.44 24.81
N LEU A 299 -1.09 -20.26 25.08
CA LEU A 299 -0.84 -21.48 24.28
C LEU A 299 -1.92 -22.48 24.65
N LEU A 300 -2.65 -22.96 23.67
CA LEU A 300 -3.65 -24.03 23.86
C LEU A 300 -2.97 -25.39 23.89
#